data_a831cb778040f0138dfd0f3336c45949
#
_entry.id   a831cb778040f0138dfd0f3336c45949
#
_cell.length_a   1.000
_cell.length_b   1.000
_cell.length_c   1.000
_cell.angle_alpha   90.00
_cell.angle_beta   90.00
_cell.angle_gamma   90.00
#
_symmetry.space_group_name_H-M   'P 1'
#
loop_
_entity.id
_entity.type
_entity.pdbx_description
1 polymer ?
#
loop_
_entity_poly.entity_id
_entity_poly.type
_entity_poly.pdbx_seq_one_letter_code
_entity_poly.pdbx_strand_id
1 'polypeptide(L)'
;MSIQTLVEKIKEKGNPTVAGLDARLEYIPQHISGRNMMLHGETLRAAAESVVAFNCGLIDALCDIVPAVKPQAAYYELLGSYGAMALKETIDYAHAKGMYVIGDIKRNDIGATATAYAEAYLGKTRVGDTEIAPYGCDSVTVNGYLGTDGVEPFLKECRSREKSLFMLVKTSNPSSGELQNRDMESKPLYARMAEMVAKWGEGLDTPCGYNQIGAVVGATYPEEQKIIRELLPKSYFLVPGYGAQGATAKDIANAFNDDGLGAIVNSSRGIMCAWKKTGNNGEDYKEAARAEAIRMRDDIVNAIK
;
A
#
# COMPACT_ATOMS: atom_id res chain seq x y z
N MET A 1 -0.66 5.37 -13.39
CA MET A 1 -0.52 6.59 -12.52
C MET A 1 0.76 6.48 -11.72
N SER A 2 1.49 7.55 -11.51
CA SER A 2 2.75 7.59 -10.76
C SER A 2 2.60 8.24 -9.38
N ILE A 3 3.72 8.42 -8.68
CA ILE A 3 3.76 9.17 -7.41
C ILE A 3 3.23 10.59 -7.59
N GLN A 4 3.41 11.19 -8.77
CA GLN A 4 2.81 12.48 -9.13
C GLN A 4 1.30 12.48 -8.88
N THR A 5 0.60 11.50 -9.43
CA THR A 5 -0.87 11.37 -9.28
C THR A 5 -1.25 11.11 -7.82
N LEU A 6 -0.46 10.33 -7.07
CA LEU A 6 -0.71 10.11 -5.64
C LEU A 6 -0.63 11.43 -4.86
N VAL A 7 0.41 12.24 -5.10
CA VAL A 7 0.60 13.54 -4.45
C VAL A 7 -0.54 14.52 -4.80
N GLU A 8 -0.96 14.55 -6.07
CA GLU A 8 -2.10 15.37 -6.51
C GLU A 8 -3.38 15.00 -5.75
N LYS A 9 -3.69 13.70 -5.64
CA LYS A 9 -4.86 13.21 -4.89
C LYS A 9 -4.77 13.48 -3.39
N ILE A 10 -3.58 13.40 -2.79
CA ILE A 10 -3.35 13.76 -1.39
C ILE A 10 -3.64 15.25 -1.17
N LYS A 11 -3.15 16.12 -2.06
CA LYS A 11 -3.40 17.56 -2.00
C LYS A 11 -4.88 17.90 -2.20
N GLU A 12 -5.52 17.30 -3.21
CA GLU A 12 -6.94 17.49 -3.52
C GLU A 12 -7.84 17.15 -2.32
N LYS A 13 -7.54 16.02 -1.64
CA LYS A 13 -8.35 15.52 -0.51
C LYS A 13 -7.90 16.05 0.85
N GLY A 14 -6.76 16.73 0.92
CA GLY A 14 -6.15 17.13 2.19
C GLY A 14 -5.90 15.94 3.13
N ASN A 15 -5.57 14.78 2.58
CA ASN A 15 -5.56 13.53 3.32
C ASN A 15 -4.34 12.66 2.98
N PRO A 16 -3.32 12.55 3.84
CA PRO A 16 -2.15 11.73 3.62
C PRO A 16 -2.32 10.27 4.09
N THR A 17 -3.52 9.70 3.99
CA THR A 17 -3.79 8.34 4.44
C THR A 17 -4.13 7.39 3.31
N VAL A 18 -3.87 6.10 3.49
CA VAL A 18 -4.29 5.02 2.58
C VAL A 18 -5.09 3.97 3.34
N ALA A 19 -6.22 3.57 2.77
CA ALA A 19 -7.02 2.49 3.31
C ALA A 19 -6.43 1.14 2.90
N GLY A 20 -5.91 0.39 3.87
CA GLY A 20 -5.48 -0.99 3.63
C GLY A 20 -6.68 -1.92 3.48
N LEU A 21 -6.66 -2.75 2.44
CA LEU A 21 -7.68 -3.76 2.16
C LEU A 21 -7.09 -5.16 2.39
N ASP A 22 -6.91 -5.47 3.67
CA ASP A 22 -6.41 -6.77 4.14
C ASP A 22 -7.61 -7.73 4.23
N ALA A 23 -7.85 -8.52 3.20
CA ALA A 23 -9.07 -9.30 2.95
C ALA A 23 -9.24 -10.52 3.90
N ARG A 24 -9.22 -10.29 5.21
CA ARG A 24 -9.45 -11.30 6.24
C ARG A 24 -10.94 -11.53 6.45
N LEU A 25 -11.39 -12.78 6.40
CA LEU A 25 -12.82 -13.13 6.48
C LEU A 25 -13.47 -12.66 7.79
N GLU A 26 -12.73 -12.69 8.90
CA GLU A 26 -13.21 -12.22 10.20
C GLU A 26 -13.38 -10.69 10.30
N TYR A 27 -12.96 -9.94 9.29
CA TYR A 27 -13.21 -8.49 9.20
C TYR A 27 -14.52 -8.16 8.50
N ILE A 28 -15.06 -9.12 7.76
CA ILE A 28 -16.27 -8.96 6.96
C ILE A 28 -17.51 -9.12 7.84
N PRO A 29 -18.48 -8.19 7.81
CA PRO A 29 -19.75 -8.37 8.48
C PRO A 29 -20.48 -9.64 8.05
N GLN A 30 -21.15 -10.31 9.02
CA GLN A 30 -21.78 -11.60 8.80
C GLN A 30 -22.90 -11.56 7.74
N HIS A 31 -23.64 -10.45 7.61
CA HIS A 31 -24.67 -10.31 6.59
C HIS A 31 -24.11 -10.38 5.16
N ILE A 32 -22.85 -9.93 4.93
CA ILE A 32 -22.17 -10.04 3.63
C ILE A 32 -21.66 -11.47 3.41
N SER A 33 -20.91 -12.02 4.37
CA SER A 33 -20.34 -13.36 4.24
C SER A 33 -21.42 -14.45 4.21
N GLY A 34 -22.45 -14.33 5.06
CA GLY A 34 -23.57 -15.27 5.13
C GLY A 34 -24.39 -15.32 3.84
N ARG A 35 -24.62 -14.17 3.18
CA ARG A 35 -25.28 -14.13 1.87
C ARG A 35 -24.52 -14.95 0.82
N ASN A 36 -23.21 -14.75 0.73
CA ASN A 36 -22.40 -15.47 -0.27
C ASN A 36 -22.26 -16.97 0.07
N MET A 37 -22.20 -17.32 1.36
CA MET A 37 -22.23 -18.72 1.79
C MET A 37 -23.56 -19.41 1.46
N MET A 38 -24.71 -18.71 1.56
CA MET A 38 -26.00 -19.25 1.11
C MET A 38 -26.05 -19.52 -0.40
N LEU A 39 -25.37 -18.70 -1.20
CA LEU A 39 -25.35 -18.84 -2.65
C LEU A 39 -24.36 -19.90 -3.16
N HIS A 40 -23.22 -20.05 -2.53
CA HIS A 40 -22.08 -20.83 -3.03
C HIS A 40 -21.58 -21.90 -2.05
N GLY A 41 -22.26 -22.09 -0.91
CA GLY A 41 -21.79 -22.96 0.18
C GLY A 41 -20.55 -22.41 0.88
N GLU A 42 -19.99 -23.20 1.78
CA GLU A 42 -18.71 -22.87 2.48
C GLU A 42 -17.52 -23.16 1.56
N THR A 43 -17.27 -22.27 0.61
CA THR A 43 -16.26 -22.42 -0.43
C THR A 43 -15.32 -21.20 -0.51
N LEU A 44 -14.13 -21.38 -1.11
CA LEU A 44 -13.23 -20.26 -1.42
C LEU A 44 -13.88 -19.24 -2.37
N ARG A 45 -14.81 -19.66 -3.20
CA ARG A 45 -15.61 -18.76 -4.04
C ARG A 45 -16.47 -17.83 -3.19
N ALA A 46 -17.25 -18.39 -2.26
CA ALA A 46 -18.08 -17.58 -1.36
C ALA A 46 -17.25 -16.58 -0.54
N ALA A 47 -16.09 -17.03 -0.08
CA ALA A 47 -15.13 -16.17 0.63
C ALA A 47 -14.62 -15.02 -0.25
N ALA A 48 -14.19 -15.31 -1.48
CA ALA A 48 -13.68 -14.30 -2.41
C ALA A 48 -14.76 -13.28 -2.82
N GLU A 49 -15.97 -13.71 -3.12
CA GLU A 49 -17.09 -12.83 -3.42
C GLU A 49 -17.48 -11.95 -2.21
N SER A 50 -17.35 -12.48 -0.99
CA SER A 50 -17.55 -11.69 0.24
C SER A 50 -16.48 -10.60 0.39
N VAL A 51 -15.23 -10.92 0.07
CA VAL A 51 -14.14 -9.94 0.07
C VAL A 51 -14.40 -8.82 -0.93
N VAL A 52 -14.79 -9.15 -2.17
CA VAL A 52 -15.12 -8.17 -3.20
C VAL A 52 -16.27 -7.27 -2.75
N ALA A 53 -17.38 -7.86 -2.28
CA ALA A 53 -18.54 -7.10 -1.85
C ALA A 53 -18.20 -6.12 -0.70
N PHE A 54 -17.42 -6.57 0.28
CA PHE A 54 -16.99 -5.74 1.40
C PHE A 54 -16.04 -4.62 0.95
N ASN A 55 -15.04 -4.94 0.13
CA ASN A 55 -14.08 -3.96 -0.38
C ASN A 55 -14.76 -2.90 -1.26
N CYS A 56 -15.68 -3.29 -2.14
CA CYS A 56 -16.46 -2.33 -2.94
C CYS A 56 -17.24 -1.36 -2.05
N GLY A 57 -17.88 -1.87 -0.99
CA GLY A 57 -18.57 -1.02 -0.03
C GLY A 57 -17.66 -0.06 0.74
N LEU A 58 -16.44 -0.50 1.12
CA LEU A 58 -15.43 0.37 1.73
C LEU A 58 -14.93 1.43 0.73
N ILE A 59 -14.65 1.03 -0.51
CA ILE A 59 -14.23 1.95 -1.58
C ILE A 59 -15.30 3.02 -1.83
N ASP A 60 -16.58 2.64 -1.90
CA ASP A 60 -17.68 3.60 -2.05
C ASP A 60 -17.75 4.62 -0.92
N ALA A 61 -17.52 4.17 0.33
CA ALA A 61 -17.56 5.03 1.51
C ALA A 61 -16.36 5.97 1.64
N LEU A 62 -15.23 5.65 0.98
CA LEU A 62 -13.94 6.30 1.20
C LEU A 62 -13.42 7.09 -0.01
N CYS A 63 -13.89 6.81 -1.22
CA CYS A 63 -13.27 7.31 -2.46
C CYS A 63 -13.25 8.84 -2.58
N ASP A 64 -14.12 9.57 -1.91
CA ASP A 64 -14.14 11.04 -1.90
C ASP A 64 -13.20 11.65 -0.84
N ILE A 65 -12.78 10.90 0.17
CA ILE A 65 -11.95 11.40 1.30
C ILE A 65 -10.57 10.78 1.38
N VAL A 66 -10.36 9.54 0.88
CA VAL A 66 -9.08 8.83 0.93
C VAL A 66 -8.48 8.77 -0.48
N PRO A 67 -7.20 9.17 -0.69
CA PRO A 67 -6.59 9.22 -2.02
C PRO A 67 -6.29 7.86 -2.62
N ALA A 68 -6.06 6.84 -1.77
CA ALA A 68 -5.54 5.55 -2.21
C ALA A 68 -6.09 4.38 -1.41
N VAL A 69 -6.08 3.20 -2.03
CA VAL A 69 -6.25 1.91 -1.36
C VAL A 69 -5.00 1.04 -1.50
N LYS A 70 -4.81 0.13 -0.56
CA LYS A 70 -3.67 -0.79 -0.54
C LYS A 70 -4.13 -2.23 -0.29
N PRO A 71 -4.53 -2.98 -1.32
CA PRO A 71 -4.81 -4.40 -1.19
C PRO A 71 -3.52 -5.19 -0.86
N GLN A 72 -3.59 -6.06 0.16
CA GLN A 72 -2.48 -6.91 0.60
C GLN A 72 -2.61 -8.28 -0.06
N ALA A 73 -1.73 -8.59 -1.03
CA ALA A 73 -1.80 -9.78 -1.87
C ALA A 73 -1.92 -11.09 -1.10
N ALA A 74 -1.21 -11.23 0.03
CA ALA A 74 -1.19 -12.46 0.82
C ALA A 74 -2.59 -12.95 1.23
N TYR A 75 -3.51 -12.02 1.56
CA TYR A 75 -4.87 -12.41 1.97
C TYR A 75 -5.73 -12.86 0.79
N TYR A 76 -5.46 -12.36 -0.39
CA TYR A 76 -6.13 -12.82 -1.62
C TYR A 76 -5.56 -14.17 -2.06
N GLU A 77 -4.24 -14.37 -1.95
CA GLU A 77 -3.58 -15.65 -2.27
C GLU A 77 -4.11 -16.82 -1.43
N LEU A 78 -4.53 -16.57 -0.18
CA LEU A 78 -5.21 -17.57 0.66
C LEU A 78 -6.48 -18.15 0.03
N LEU A 79 -7.10 -17.42 -0.91
CA LEU A 79 -8.34 -17.83 -1.58
C LEU A 79 -8.09 -18.46 -2.95
N GLY A 80 -6.83 -18.79 -3.27
CA GLY A 80 -6.45 -19.44 -4.53
C GLY A 80 -6.82 -18.61 -5.77
N SER A 81 -7.30 -19.29 -6.82
CA SER A 81 -7.69 -18.64 -8.07
C SER A 81 -8.83 -17.61 -7.90
N TYR A 82 -9.79 -17.89 -7.01
CA TYR A 82 -10.87 -16.95 -6.69
C TYR A 82 -10.33 -15.69 -6.02
N GLY A 83 -9.29 -15.83 -5.19
CA GLY A 83 -8.61 -14.67 -4.58
C GLY A 83 -7.85 -13.83 -5.60
N ALA A 84 -7.20 -14.44 -6.58
CA ALA A 84 -6.56 -13.70 -7.68
C ALA A 84 -7.59 -12.87 -8.47
N MET A 85 -8.76 -13.45 -8.75
CA MET A 85 -9.88 -12.72 -9.37
C MET A 85 -10.38 -11.59 -8.47
N ALA A 86 -10.60 -11.85 -7.18
CA ALA A 86 -11.06 -10.85 -6.22
C ALA A 86 -10.07 -9.68 -6.07
N LEU A 87 -8.77 -9.94 -6.12
CA LEU A 87 -7.74 -8.90 -6.12
C LEU A 87 -7.88 -8.02 -7.36
N LYS A 88 -7.98 -8.63 -8.54
CA LYS A 88 -8.16 -7.89 -9.81
C LYS A 88 -9.42 -7.04 -9.79
N GLU A 89 -10.54 -7.60 -9.38
CA GLU A 89 -11.83 -6.90 -9.31
C GLU A 89 -11.81 -5.74 -8.31
N THR A 90 -11.17 -5.94 -7.14
CA THR A 90 -10.97 -4.86 -6.15
C THR A 90 -10.15 -3.71 -6.72
N ILE A 91 -9.06 -4.00 -7.45
CA ILE A 91 -8.21 -2.99 -8.11
C ILE A 91 -9.00 -2.22 -9.17
N ASP A 92 -9.70 -2.93 -10.04
CA ASP A 92 -10.50 -2.31 -11.10
C ASP A 92 -11.60 -1.41 -10.54
N TYR A 93 -12.27 -1.86 -9.48
CA TYR A 93 -13.30 -1.06 -8.82
C TYR A 93 -12.72 0.21 -8.18
N ALA A 94 -11.56 0.12 -7.53
CA ALA A 94 -10.89 1.28 -6.96
C ALA A 94 -10.49 2.30 -8.05
N HIS A 95 -9.98 1.84 -9.19
CA HIS A 95 -9.69 2.69 -10.34
C HIS A 95 -10.95 3.35 -10.92
N ALA A 96 -12.05 2.61 -11.04
CA ALA A 96 -13.33 3.15 -11.51
C ALA A 96 -13.88 4.25 -10.60
N LYS A 97 -13.52 4.21 -9.30
CA LYS A 97 -13.83 5.27 -8.33
C LYS A 97 -12.75 6.38 -8.23
N GLY A 98 -11.77 6.33 -9.12
CA GLY A 98 -10.72 7.36 -9.19
C GLY A 98 -9.66 7.27 -8.08
N MET A 99 -9.55 6.16 -7.35
CA MET A 99 -8.54 5.99 -6.31
C MET A 99 -7.21 5.51 -6.89
N TYR A 100 -6.11 5.89 -6.23
CA TYR A 100 -4.78 5.34 -6.50
C TYR A 100 -4.64 3.96 -5.83
N VAL A 101 -4.00 3.01 -6.50
CA VAL A 101 -3.87 1.63 -5.99
C VAL A 101 -2.41 1.27 -5.72
N ILE A 102 -2.11 0.96 -4.46
CA ILE A 102 -0.81 0.43 -4.02
C ILE A 102 -0.93 -1.09 -3.83
N GLY A 103 -0.41 -1.88 -4.74
CA GLY A 103 -0.33 -3.33 -4.58
C GLY A 103 0.70 -3.71 -3.51
N ASP A 104 0.25 -4.17 -2.33
CA ASP A 104 1.18 -4.60 -1.28
C ASP A 104 1.56 -6.06 -1.48
N ILE A 105 2.55 -6.28 -2.36
CA ILE A 105 2.93 -7.60 -2.86
C ILE A 105 4.27 -8.10 -2.33
N LYS A 106 5.19 -7.18 -2.00
CA LYS A 106 6.55 -7.47 -1.49
C LYS A 106 7.31 -8.52 -2.32
N ARG A 107 7.09 -8.51 -3.65
CA ARG A 107 7.77 -9.44 -4.57
C ARG A 107 9.21 -9.03 -4.78
N ASN A 108 10.03 -10.01 -5.10
CA ASN A 108 11.38 -9.86 -5.59
C ASN A 108 11.80 -11.20 -6.23
N ASP A 109 12.61 -11.13 -7.29
CA ASP A 109 13.23 -12.25 -7.97
C ASP A 109 14.32 -11.71 -8.90
N ILE A 110 14.93 -12.53 -9.74
CA ILE A 110 15.95 -12.13 -10.71
C ILE A 110 15.52 -12.44 -12.14
N GLY A 111 16.14 -11.75 -13.11
CA GLY A 111 16.00 -12.04 -14.53
C GLY A 111 14.56 -12.02 -15.03
N ALA A 112 14.20 -13.04 -15.82
CA ALA A 112 12.87 -13.17 -16.43
C ALA A 112 11.74 -13.30 -15.39
N THR A 113 12.01 -13.90 -14.22
CA THR A 113 11.02 -14.04 -13.16
C THR A 113 10.69 -12.69 -12.53
N ALA A 114 11.69 -11.85 -12.27
CA ALA A 114 11.47 -10.48 -11.80
C ALA A 114 10.68 -9.65 -12.83
N THR A 115 10.98 -9.83 -14.14
CA THR A 115 10.22 -9.21 -15.23
C THR A 115 8.75 -9.65 -15.21
N ALA A 116 8.48 -10.96 -15.03
CA ALA A 116 7.11 -11.47 -14.96
C ALA A 116 6.32 -10.86 -13.78
N TYR A 117 6.93 -10.69 -12.60
CA TYR A 117 6.30 -9.99 -11.49
C TYR A 117 6.03 -8.51 -11.80
N ALA A 118 7.00 -7.81 -12.40
CA ALA A 118 6.86 -6.39 -12.75
C ALA A 118 5.72 -6.18 -13.77
N GLU A 119 5.71 -6.98 -14.85
CA GLU A 119 4.66 -6.92 -15.88
C GLU A 119 3.29 -7.29 -15.33
N ALA A 120 3.19 -8.32 -14.46
CA ALA A 120 1.93 -8.73 -13.87
C ALA A 120 1.25 -7.63 -13.05
N TYR A 121 2.01 -6.92 -12.23
CA TYR A 121 1.44 -5.96 -11.29
C TYR A 121 1.44 -4.51 -11.80
N LEU A 122 2.50 -4.06 -12.48
CA LEU A 122 2.66 -2.69 -12.98
C LEU A 122 2.51 -2.57 -14.48
N GLY A 123 2.96 -3.59 -15.21
CA GLY A 123 3.06 -3.59 -16.66
C GLY A 123 1.85 -4.19 -17.37
N LYS A 124 2.16 -4.84 -18.47
CA LYS A 124 1.18 -5.55 -19.33
C LYS A 124 1.77 -6.86 -19.84
N THR A 125 0.92 -7.85 -19.98
CA THR A 125 1.24 -9.13 -20.62
C THR A 125 0.80 -9.12 -22.06
N ARG A 126 1.67 -9.53 -22.97
CA ARG A 126 1.32 -9.65 -24.39
C ARG A 126 0.66 -10.99 -24.67
N VAL A 127 -0.53 -10.93 -25.25
CA VAL A 127 -1.29 -12.12 -25.71
C VAL A 127 -1.61 -11.90 -27.20
N GLY A 128 -0.93 -12.60 -28.08
CA GLY A 128 -0.99 -12.33 -29.51
C GLY A 128 -0.51 -10.92 -29.83
N ASP A 129 -1.35 -10.12 -30.44
CA ASP A 129 -1.08 -8.71 -30.79
C ASP A 129 -1.61 -7.71 -29.75
N THR A 130 -2.19 -8.19 -28.65
CA THR A 130 -2.80 -7.34 -27.62
C THR A 130 -1.94 -7.29 -26.36
N GLU A 131 -1.81 -6.11 -25.76
CA GLU A 131 -1.22 -5.91 -24.43
C GLU A 131 -2.32 -5.70 -23.39
N ILE A 132 -2.34 -6.56 -22.37
CA ILE A 132 -3.36 -6.56 -21.31
C ILE A 132 -2.66 -6.39 -19.97
N ALA A 133 -3.16 -5.47 -19.12
CA ALA A 133 -2.70 -5.34 -17.74
C ALA A 133 -3.35 -6.41 -16.86
N PRO A 134 -2.59 -7.37 -16.29
CA PRO A 134 -3.18 -8.41 -15.44
C PRO A 134 -3.80 -7.83 -14.17
N TYR A 135 -3.03 -7.09 -13.38
CA TYR A 135 -3.52 -6.40 -12.17
C TYR A 135 -3.64 -4.89 -12.37
N GLY A 136 -2.60 -4.24 -12.91
CA GLY A 136 -2.65 -2.83 -13.27
C GLY A 136 -2.49 -1.86 -12.11
N CYS A 137 -1.83 -2.26 -11.00
CA CYS A 137 -1.53 -1.36 -9.88
C CYS A 137 -0.81 -0.08 -10.34
N ASP A 138 -0.96 1.00 -9.59
CA ASP A 138 -0.26 2.25 -9.84
C ASP A 138 1.14 2.24 -9.21
N SER A 139 1.25 1.61 -8.05
CA SER A 139 2.51 1.29 -7.41
C SER A 139 2.47 -0.07 -6.72
N VAL A 140 3.62 -0.61 -6.37
CA VAL A 140 3.76 -1.87 -5.64
C VAL A 140 4.84 -1.78 -4.57
N THR A 141 4.74 -2.63 -3.54
CA THR A 141 5.83 -2.84 -2.59
C THR A 141 6.78 -3.92 -3.11
N VAL A 142 8.10 -3.68 -3.00
CA VAL A 142 9.15 -4.58 -3.50
C VAL A 142 10.19 -4.80 -2.41
N ASN A 143 10.72 -6.04 -2.32
CA ASN A 143 11.81 -6.39 -1.44
C ASN A 143 13.14 -6.27 -2.20
N GLY A 144 14.07 -5.43 -1.72
CA GLY A 144 15.35 -5.18 -2.39
C GLY A 144 16.47 -6.17 -2.08
N TYR A 145 16.21 -7.25 -1.34
CA TYR A 145 17.23 -8.15 -0.82
C TYR A 145 18.13 -8.79 -1.92
N LEU A 146 17.60 -9.02 -3.12
CA LEU A 146 18.35 -9.56 -4.26
C LEU A 146 19.14 -8.49 -5.06
N GLY A 147 19.13 -7.24 -4.60
CA GLY A 147 19.89 -6.17 -5.24
C GLY A 147 19.28 -5.62 -6.53
N THR A 148 20.10 -4.94 -7.31
CA THR A 148 19.67 -4.18 -8.51
C THR A 148 19.01 -5.08 -9.56
N ASP A 149 19.49 -6.28 -9.76
CA ASP A 149 18.94 -7.23 -10.75
C ASP A 149 17.47 -7.55 -10.49
N GLY A 150 17.10 -7.61 -9.20
CA GLY A 150 15.73 -7.87 -8.79
C GLY A 150 14.83 -6.64 -8.85
N VAL A 151 15.40 -5.45 -8.83
CA VAL A 151 14.67 -4.17 -8.82
C VAL A 151 14.51 -3.59 -10.22
N GLU A 152 15.52 -3.74 -11.10
CA GLU A 152 15.56 -3.12 -12.44
C GLU A 152 14.34 -3.43 -13.31
N PRO A 153 13.74 -4.65 -13.34
CA PRO A 153 12.52 -4.89 -14.10
C PRO A 153 11.35 -4.00 -13.67
N PHE A 154 11.22 -3.75 -12.36
CA PHE A 154 10.19 -2.84 -11.84
C PHE A 154 10.50 -1.38 -12.18
N LEU A 155 11.77 -0.97 -12.12
CA LEU A 155 12.20 0.39 -12.53
C LEU A 155 11.89 0.65 -14.01
N LYS A 156 12.04 -0.37 -14.86
CA LYS A 156 11.67 -0.29 -16.28
C LYS A 156 10.18 0.05 -16.44
N GLU A 157 9.31 -0.60 -15.69
CA GLU A 157 7.86 -0.29 -15.71
C GLU A 157 7.57 1.12 -15.18
N CYS A 158 8.31 1.59 -14.16
CA CYS A 158 8.20 2.95 -13.67
C CYS A 158 8.53 3.97 -14.77
N ARG A 159 9.67 3.79 -15.47
CA ARG A 159 10.11 4.69 -16.55
C ARG A 159 9.16 4.68 -17.74
N SER A 160 8.76 3.48 -18.20
CA SER A 160 8.03 3.32 -19.46
C SER A 160 6.53 3.54 -19.36
N ARG A 161 5.94 3.37 -18.14
CA ARG A 161 4.50 3.38 -17.93
C ARG A 161 4.06 4.33 -16.81
N GLU A 162 4.94 5.21 -16.37
CA GLU A 162 4.66 6.16 -15.28
C GLU A 162 4.09 5.46 -14.02
N LYS A 163 4.74 4.37 -13.60
CA LYS A 163 4.42 3.63 -12.38
C LYS A 163 5.35 4.01 -11.25
N SER A 164 5.11 3.48 -10.05
CA SER A 164 5.96 3.78 -8.89
C SER A 164 6.23 2.53 -8.05
N LEU A 165 7.26 2.59 -7.21
CA LEU A 165 7.63 1.54 -6.26
C LEU A 165 7.66 2.07 -4.84
N PHE A 166 7.43 1.17 -3.88
CA PHE A 166 7.78 1.36 -2.47
C PHE A 166 8.72 0.22 -2.04
N MET A 167 10.01 0.55 -1.89
CA MET A 167 11.03 -0.42 -1.46
C MET A 167 10.98 -0.64 0.05
N LEU A 168 11.10 -1.89 0.50
CA LEU A 168 11.25 -2.20 1.93
C LEU A 168 12.58 -1.65 2.44
N VAL A 169 12.54 -0.67 3.34
CA VAL A 169 13.73 -0.07 3.96
C VAL A 169 13.76 -0.38 5.46
N LYS A 170 12.74 0.04 6.21
CA LYS A 170 12.59 -0.27 7.63
C LYS A 170 11.17 -0.70 7.92
N THR A 171 10.99 -1.96 8.31
CA THR A 171 9.67 -2.53 8.55
C THR A 171 9.24 -2.40 10.01
N SER A 172 7.94 -2.41 10.27
CA SER A 172 7.36 -2.14 11.59
C SER A 172 7.29 -3.33 12.54
N ASN A 173 7.65 -4.53 12.08
CA ASN A 173 7.58 -5.75 12.89
C ASN A 173 8.67 -5.80 13.97
N PRO A 174 8.40 -6.39 15.15
CA PRO A 174 9.36 -6.42 16.27
C PRO A 174 10.74 -7.02 15.93
N SER A 175 10.78 -8.08 15.11
CA SER A 175 12.02 -8.75 14.71
C SER A 175 12.78 -8.04 13.57
N SER A 176 12.34 -6.88 13.12
CA SER A 176 13.03 -6.14 12.04
C SER A 176 14.49 -5.83 12.38
N GLY A 177 14.79 -5.60 13.65
CA GLY A 177 16.14 -5.32 14.14
C GLY A 177 17.14 -6.47 14.00
N GLU A 178 16.68 -7.73 13.87
CA GLU A 178 17.55 -8.89 13.71
C GLU A 178 18.43 -8.81 12.46
N LEU A 179 17.91 -8.18 11.41
CA LEU A 179 18.62 -7.96 10.15
C LEU A 179 18.83 -6.45 9.88
N GLN A 180 17.74 -5.65 9.93
CA GLN A 180 17.74 -4.29 9.43
C GLN A 180 18.62 -3.32 10.26
N ASN A 181 18.86 -3.64 11.56
CA ASN A 181 19.73 -2.86 12.42
C ASN A 181 21.18 -3.38 12.44
N ARG A 182 21.53 -4.45 11.71
CA ARG A 182 22.89 -4.96 11.67
C ARG A 182 23.80 -4.02 10.91
N ASP A 183 24.99 -3.85 11.43
CA ASP A 183 26.04 -3.08 10.81
C ASP A 183 26.49 -3.70 9.48
N MET A 184 26.52 -2.86 8.47
CA MET A 184 27.08 -3.14 7.17
C MET A 184 27.97 -1.97 6.76
N GLU A 185 29.31 -2.14 6.89
CA GLU A 185 30.30 -1.09 6.61
C GLU A 185 30.03 0.19 7.40
N SER A 186 29.92 0.08 8.73
CA SER A 186 29.73 1.18 9.70
C SER A 186 28.37 1.92 9.61
N LYS A 187 27.38 1.35 8.91
CA LYS A 187 26.00 1.84 8.89
C LYS A 187 25.02 0.67 9.04
N PRO A 188 23.87 0.87 9.66
CA PRO A 188 22.86 -0.19 9.72
C PRO A 188 22.32 -0.51 8.32
N LEU A 189 21.90 -1.77 8.12
CA LEU A 189 21.40 -2.25 6.82
C LEU A 189 20.26 -1.39 6.27
N TYR A 190 19.35 -0.89 7.13
CA TYR A 190 18.27 -0.02 6.67
C TYR A 190 18.80 1.29 6.04
N ALA A 191 19.89 1.85 6.56
CA ALA A 191 20.51 3.04 5.99
C ALA A 191 21.21 2.75 4.65
N ARG A 192 21.87 1.58 4.54
CA ARG A 192 22.40 1.10 3.24
C ARG A 192 21.31 0.88 2.21
N MET A 193 20.18 0.28 2.62
CA MET A 193 19.02 0.12 1.73
C MET A 193 18.48 1.49 1.29
N ALA A 194 18.41 2.48 2.20
CA ALA A 194 18.02 3.85 1.84
C ALA A 194 18.96 4.47 0.79
N GLU A 195 20.26 4.33 0.95
CA GLU A 195 21.25 4.78 -0.05
C GLU A 195 21.05 4.09 -1.43
N MET A 196 20.75 2.79 -1.43
CA MET A 196 20.41 2.08 -2.67
C MET A 196 19.12 2.59 -3.30
N VAL A 197 18.08 2.87 -2.52
CA VAL A 197 16.83 3.48 -2.99
C VAL A 197 17.09 4.85 -3.61
N ALA A 198 17.90 5.68 -2.99
CA ALA A 198 18.31 6.97 -3.56
C ALA A 198 18.99 6.80 -4.93
N LYS A 199 19.92 5.86 -5.04
CA LYS A 199 20.63 5.54 -6.29
C LYS A 199 19.68 5.00 -7.37
N TRP A 200 18.76 4.10 -7.04
CA TRP A 200 17.76 3.59 -7.99
C TRP A 200 16.76 4.65 -8.42
N GLY A 201 16.57 5.69 -7.60
CA GLY A 201 15.71 6.84 -7.90
C GLY A 201 16.32 7.88 -8.83
N GLU A 202 17.62 7.80 -9.15
CA GLU A 202 18.28 8.74 -10.04
C GLU A 202 17.63 8.75 -11.44
N GLY A 203 17.25 9.94 -11.90
CA GLY A 203 16.56 10.11 -13.18
C GLY A 203 15.08 9.71 -13.20
N LEU A 204 14.47 9.42 -12.03
CA LEU A 204 13.05 9.11 -11.88
C LEU A 204 12.26 10.23 -11.18
N ASP A 205 12.76 11.46 -11.23
CA ASP A 205 12.09 12.63 -10.67
C ASP A 205 10.77 12.92 -11.40
N THR A 206 9.76 13.35 -10.63
CA THR A 206 8.48 13.80 -11.16
C THR A 206 8.29 15.29 -10.94
N PRO A 207 7.38 15.95 -11.69
CA PRO A 207 7.12 17.40 -11.53
C PRO A 207 6.72 17.83 -10.10
N CYS A 208 6.17 16.92 -9.29
CA CYS A 208 5.83 17.24 -7.90
C CYS A 208 7.03 17.29 -6.93
N GLY A 209 8.26 17.04 -7.42
CA GLY A 209 9.48 17.07 -6.62
C GLY A 209 9.87 15.74 -5.97
N TYR A 210 9.04 14.72 -6.07
CA TYR A 210 9.33 13.36 -5.58
C TYR A 210 9.69 12.43 -6.71
N ASN A 211 10.51 11.42 -6.43
CA ASN A 211 10.82 10.38 -7.42
C ASN A 211 9.82 9.21 -7.41
N GLN A 212 9.82 8.44 -8.52
CA GLN A 212 8.92 7.30 -8.66
C GLN A 212 9.26 6.14 -7.72
N ILE A 213 10.40 6.21 -7.00
CA ILE A 213 10.76 5.24 -5.98
C ILE A 213 10.55 5.84 -4.59
N GLY A 214 9.59 5.25 -3.88
CA GLY A 214 9.35 5.47 -2.48
C GLY A 214 9.99 4.39 -1.59
N ALA A 215 9.80 4.54 -0.29
CA ALA A 215 10.27 3.60 0.72
C ALA A 215 9.15 3.16 1.66
N VAL A 216 9.15 1.89 2.07
CA VAL A 216 8.33 1.44 3.20
C VAL A 216 9.13 1.70 4.48
N VAL A 217 8.62 2.59 5.34
CA VAL A 217 9.25 2.97 6.60
C VAL A 217 8.22 2.91 7.71
N GLY A 218 8.38 1.93 8.62
CA GLY A 218 7.40 1.64 9.67
C GLY A 218 7.23 2.78 10.67
N ALA A 219 6.01 2.94 11.18
CA ALA A 219 5.64 3.96 12.17
C ALA A 219 6.25 3.72 13.56
N THR A 220 6.71 2.50 13.86
CA THR A 220 7.14 2.08 15.20
C THR A 220 8.58 2.48 15.57
N TYR A 221 9.30 3.12 14.65
CA TYR A 221 10.72 3.49 14.81
C TYR A 221 10.96 4.94 14.37
N PRO A 222 10.52 5.94 15.18
CA PRO A 222 10.58 7.36 14.78
C PRO A 222 12.00 7.92 14.57
N GLU A 223 13.00 7.44 15.31
CA GLU A 223 14.40 7.86 15.13
C GLU A 223 14.98 7.37 13.79
N GLU A 224 14.70 6.11 13.44
CA GLU A 224 15.10 5.55 12.16
C GLU A 224 14.35 6.23 11.00
N GLN A 225 13.08 6.62 11.19
CA GLN A 225 12.36 7.41 10.20
C GLN A 225 13.06 8.72 9.88
N LYS A 226 13.53 9.44 10.90
CA LYS A 226 14.26 10.71 10.74
C LYS A 226 15.53 10.50 9.93
N ILE A 227 16.34 9.51 10.29
CA ILE A 227 17.58 9.17 9.57
C ILE A 227 17.27 8.83 8.11
N ILE A 228 16.24 8.00 7.87
CA ILE A 228 15.85 7.60 6.51
C ILE A 228 15.31 8.80 5.72
N ARG A 229 14.57 9.71 6.35
CA ARG A 229 14.09 10.94 5.69
C ARG A 229 15.24 11.84 5.25
N GLU A 230 16.28 12.00 6.06
CA GLU A 230 17.49 12.75 5.69
C GLU A 230 18.23 12.12 4.49
N LEU A 231 18.26 10.78 4.41
CA LEU A 231 18.85 10.03 3.28
C LEU A 231 17.98 10.05 2.03
N LEU A 232 16.67 10.17 2.18
CA LEU A 232 15.65 10.04 1.10
C LEU A 232 14.72 11.26 1.04
N PRO A 233 15.23 12.49 0.88
CA PRO A 233 14.39 13.70 0.92
C PRO A 233 13.35 13.76 -0.22
N LYS A 234 13.63 13.10 -1.35
CA LYS A 234 12.75 13.06 -2.53
C LYS A 234 11.94 11.77 -2.68
N SER A 235 12.05 10.81 -1.78
CA SER A 235 11.26 9.58 -1.83
C SER A 235 9.99 9.69 -0.99
N TYR A 236 8.88 9.23 -1.54
CA TYR A 236 7.62 9.17 -0.80
C TYR A 236 7.62 7.95 0.14
N PHE A 237 7.22 8.12 1.39
CA PHE A 237 7.20 7.01 2.35
C PHE A 237 5.80 6.39 2.44
N LEU A 238 5.72 5.08 2.35
CA LEU A 238 4.56 4.29 2.77
C LEU A 238 4.80 3.88 4.22
N VAL A 239 3.96 4.37 5.13
CA VAL A 239 4.14 4.23 6.57
C VAL A 239 3.09 3.27 7.16
N PRO A 240 3.40 1.97 7.31
CA PRO A 240 2.56 1.03 8.04
C PRO A 240 2.79 1.12 9.54
N GLY A 241 1.79 0.68 10.33
CA GLY A 241 1.91 0.53 11.79
C GLY A 241 1.19 1.56 12.63
N TYR A 242 0.59 2.61 12.03
CA TYR A 242 -0.24 3.58 12.74
C TYR A 242 -1.46 2.92 13.41
N GLY A 243 -1.71 3.28 14.64
CA GLY A 243 -2.83 2.83 15.46
C GLY A 243 -2.75 1.35 15.84
N ALA A 244 -2.93 0.44 14.91
CA ALA A 244 -3.03 -1.00 15.16
C ALA A 244 -1.77 -1.67 15.74
N GLN A 245 -0.59 -1.07 15.55
CA GLN A 245 0.69 -1.51 16.12
C GLN A 245 1.21 -0.57 17.22
N GLY A 246 0.37 0.37 17.69
CA GLY A 246 0.64 1.24 18.82
C GLY A 246 1.27 2.59 18.47
N ALA A 247 1.67 2.83 17.21
CA ALA A 247 2.21 4.13 16.82
C ALA A 247 1.12 5.21 16.73
N THR A 248 1.45 6.42 17.19
CA THR A 248 0.59 7.60 17.18
C THR A 248 0.92 8.54 16.02
N ALA A 249 0.11 9.58 15.83
CA ALA A 249 0.39 10.60 14.81
C ALA A 249 1.72 11.36 15.06
N LYS A 250 2.14 11.50 16.31
CA LYS A 250 3.44 12.12 16.66
C LYS A 250 4.61 11.24 16.21
N ASP A 251 4.49 9.92 16.33
CA ASP A 251 5.56 8.98 15.98
C ASP A 251 5.83 8.95 14.47
N ILE A 252 4.87 9.35 13.65
CA ILE A 252 5.00 9.36 12.19
C ILE A 252 5.33 10.73 11.60
N ALA A 253 5.38 11.78 12.43
CA ALA A 253 5.66 13.14 11.95
C ALA A 253 7.01 13.24 11.23
N ASN A 254 8.03 12.50 11.70
CA ASN A 254 9.36 12.43 11.06
C ASN A 254 9.36 11.81 9.65
N ALA A 255 8.27 11.16 9.24
CA ALA A 255 8.14 10.63 7.89
C ALA A 255 7.76 11.70 6.85
N PHE A 256 7.28 12.85 7.30
CA PHE A 256 6.86 13.95 6.43
C PHE A 256 7.98 14.97 6.22
N ASN A 257 7.91 15.72 5.13
CA ASN A 257 8.72 16.91 4.89
C ASN A 257 8.00 18.16 5.47
N ASP A 258 8.69 19.28 5.53
CA ASP A 258 8.18 20.55 6.09
C ASP A 258 6.93 21.09 5.38
N ASP A 259 6.69 20.65 4.14
CA ASP A 259 5.50 20.99 3.35
C ASP A 259 4.26 20.13 3.66
N GLY A 260 4.36 19.21 4.64
CA GLY A 260 3.30 18.27 5.01
C GLY A 260 3.11 17.13 4.03
N LEU A 261 4.03 16.93 3.09
CA LEU A 261 4.05 15.85 2.11
C LEU A 261 5.17 14.85 2.40
N GLY A 262 5.45 13.96 1.48
CA GLY A 262 6.55 13.00 1.58
C GLY A 262 6.14 11.66 2.18
N ALA A 263 4.95 11.53 2.77
CA ALA A 263 4.47 10.27 3.31
C ALA A 263 2.99 10.03 3.08
N ILE A 264 2.62 8.74 3.02
CA ILE A 264 1.24 8.27 3.06
C ILE A 264 1.13 7.18 4.14
N VAL A 265 0.18 7.32 5.05
CA VAL A 265 0.06 6.49 6.25
C VAL A 265 -1.02 5.43 6.07
N ASN A 266 -0.66 4.16 6.29
CA ASN A 266 -1.58 3.04 6.11
C ASN A 266 -2.32 2.67 7.39
N SER A 267 -3.63 2.51 7.30
CA SER A 267 -4.45 1.82 8.28
C SER A 267 -5.33 0.78 7.60
N SER A 268 -5.21 -0.47 8.00
CA SER A 268 -6.06 -1.57 7.53
C SER A 268 -7.12 -1.91 8.59
N ARG A 269 -6.72 -2.54 9.68
CA ARG A 269 -7.64 -3.00 10.74
C ARG A 269 -8.44 -1.84 11.37
N GLY A 270 -7.83 -0.67 11.53
CA GLY A 270 -8.51 0.51 12.07
C GLY A 270 -9.74 0.88 11.27
N ILE A 271 -9.62 0.95 9.95
CA ILE A 271 -10.69 1.30 9.01
C ILE A 271 -11.64 0.12 8.78
N MET A 272 -11.12 -1.05 8.38
CA MET A 272 -11.94 -2.22 8.01
C MET A 272 -12.77 -2.76 9.18
N CYS A 273 -12.27 -2.69 10.41
CA CYS A 273 -12.92 -3.20 11.59
C CYS A 273 -13.56 -2.11 12.47
N ALA A 274 -13.70 -0.88 11.99
CA ALA A 274 -14.31 0.21 12.75
C ALA A 274 -15.73 -0.13 13.24
N TRP A 275 -16.50 -0.84 12.39
CA TRP A 275 -17.85 -1.30 12.70
C TRP A 275 -17.94 -2.22 13.93
N LYS A 276 -16.86 -2.93 14.28
CA LYS A 276 -16.86 -3.81 15.48
C LYS A 276 -17.03 -3.03 16.80
N LYS A 277 -16.83 -1.72 16.75
CA LYS A 277 -16.95 -0.82 17.91
C LYS A 277 -18.32 -0.17 18.01
N THR A 278 -19.17 -0.25 16.97
CA THR A 278 -20.47 0.45 16.91
C THR A 278 -21.61 -0.33 17.56
N GLY A 279 -21.48 -1.66 17.69
CA GLY A 279 -22.52 -2.55 18.22
C GLY A 279 -23.65 -2.90 17.24
N ASN A 280 -23.58 -2.48 15.97
CA ASN A 280 -24.61 -2.67 14.95
C ASN A 280 -24.39 -3.91 14.05
N ASN A 281 -23.61 -4.91 14.52
CA ASN A 281 -23.33 -6.14 13.78
C ASN A 281 -22.76 -5.91 12.35
N GLY A 282 -22.25 -4.69 12.09
CA GLY A 282 -21.64 -4.30 10.83
C GLY A 282 -22.61 -3.81 9.76
N GLU A 283 -23.88 -3.60 10.07
CA GLU A 283 -24.84 -2.97 9.13
C GLU A 283 -24.38 -1.56 8.73
N ASP A 284 -23.65 -0.87 9.61
CA ASP A 284 -23.08 0.47 9.45
C ASP A 284 -21.58 0.46 9.11
N TYR A 285 -21.06 -0.62 8.53
CA TYR A 285 -19.62 -0.75 8.28
C TYR A 285 -19.04 0.37 7.40
N LYS A 286 -19.82 0.90 6.47
CA LYS A 286 -19.44 1.99 5.56
C LYS A 286 -19.25 3.31 6.33
N GLU A 287 -20.25 3.65 7.13
CA GLU A 287 -20.27 4.85 7.95
C GLU A 287 -19.17 4.82 9.03
N ALA A 288 -18.99 3.66 9.66
CA ALA A 288 -17.95 3.44 10.66
C ALA A 288 -16.54 3.57 10.05
N ALA A 289 -16.30 2.95 8.90
CA ALA A 289 -15.03 3.06 8.17
C ALA A 289 -14.74 4.50 7.75
N ARG A 290 -15.75 5.23 7.26
CA ARG A 290 -15.64 6.63 6.89
C ARG A 290 -15.31 7.53 8.09
N ALA A 291 -16.00 7.35 9.20
CA ALA A 291 -15.74 8.10 10.43
C ALA A 291 -14.31 7.88 10.95
N GLU A 292 -13.81 6.63 10.92
CA GLU A 292 -12.45 6.33 11.34
C GLU A 292 -11.40 6.89 10.37
N ALA A 293 -11.65 6.88 9.06
CA ALA A 293 -10.76 7.47 8.07
C ALA A 293 -10.66 9.01 8.24
N ILE A 294 -11.76 9.68 8.53
CA ILE A 294 -11.78 11.12 8.84
C ILE A 294 -11.01 11.39 10.13
N ARG A 295 -11.27 10.63 11.20
CA ARG A 295 -10.56 10.76 12.47
C ARG A 295 -9.05 10.61 12.29
N MET A 296 -8.62 9.58 11.54
CA MET A 296 -7.21 9.31 11.25
C MET A 296 -6.58 10.47 10.46
N ARG A 297 -7.24 10.96 9.42
CA ARG A 297 -6.80 12.13 8.65
C ARG A 297 -6.55 13.32 9.56
N ASP A 298 -7.54 13.66 10.38
CA ASP A 298 -7.49 14.86 11.23
C ASP A 298 -6.39 14.74 12.31
N ASP A 299 -6.22 13.56 12.89
CA ASP A 299 -5.15 13.26 13.84
C ASP A 299 -3.76 13.48 13.23
N ILE A 300 -3.54 12.95 12.02
CA ILE A 300 -2.26 13.06 11.31
C ILE A 300 -2.02 14.50 10.84
N VAL A 301 -3.00 15.11 10.18
CA VAL A 301 -2.87 16.49 9.67
C VAL A 301 -2.59 17.49 10.80
N ASN A 302 -3.14 17.28 11.98
CA ASN A 302 -2.86 18.13 13.14
C ASN A 302 -1.45 17.89 13.73
N ALA A 303 -0.89 16.70 13.59
CA ALA A 303 0.44 16.38 14.12
C ALA A 303 1.60 16.83 13.21
N ILE A 304 1.34 17.04 11.90
CA ILE A 304 2.36 17.43 10.91
C ILE A 304 2.35 18.92 10.56
N LYS A 305 1.45 19.70 11.17
CA LYS A 305 1.41 21.17 11.11
C LYS A 305 2.40 21.75 12.13
#